data_a6d0eb311254d6147cbb2611d2646100
#
_entry.id   a6d0eb311254d6147cbb2611d2646100
#
_cell.length_a   1.000
_cell.length_b   1.000
_cell.length_c   1.000
_cell.angle_alpha   90.00
_cell.angle_beta   90.00
_cell.angle_gamma   90.00
#
_symmetry.space_group_name_H-M   'P 1'
#
loop_
_entity.id
_entity.type
_entity.pdbx_description
1 polymer ?
#
loop_
_entity_poly.entity_id
_entity_poly.type
_entity_poly.pdbx_seq_one_letter_code
_entity_poly.pdbx_strand_id
1 'polypeptide(L)'
;MATYMIFTREKTTNQAELDKYGPMAGAASAGHELTPLVVYGKHEVLEGAPTEGVVILSFPNREAALGWYNSPLYTAAREQRFKGAEYRAIIVEGI
;
A
#
# COMPACT_ATOMS: atom_id res chain seq x y z
N MET A 1 -17.10 -8.22 7.99
CA MET A 1 -16.62 -6.84 7.81
C MET A 1 -15.31 -6.86 7.05
N ALA A 2 -15.20 -6.03 6.03
CA ALA A 2 -13.92 -5.88 5.34
C ALA A 2 -12.96 -5.06 6.19
N THR A 3 -11.68 -5.32 6.00
CA THR A 3 -10.61 -4.51 6.56
C THR A 3 -9.88 -3.87 5.38
N TYR A 4 -9.56 -2.60 5.52
CA TYR A 4 -8.91 -1.86 4.44
C TYR A 4 -7.52 -1.45 4.85
N MET A 5 -6.60 -1.47 3.89
CA MET A 5 -5.31 -0.80 4.03
C MET A 5 -5.28 0.36 3.08
N ILE A 6 -4.93 1.53 3.60
CA ILE A 6 -4.88 2.77 2.84
C ILE A 6 -3.44 3.28 2.87
N PHE A 7 -2.86 3.41 1.68
CA PHE A 7 -1.51 3.94 1.53
C PHE A 7 -1.60 5.29 0.84
N THR A 8 -0.93 6.30 1.41
CA THR A 8 -0.77 7.58 0.72
C THR A 8 0.72 7.84 0.53
N ARG A 9 1.12 8.06 -0.73
CA ARG A 9 2.50 8.45 -1.03
C ARG A 9 2.61 9.95 -0.87
N GLU A 10 3.30 10.36 0.18
CA GLU A 10 3.42 11.79 0.49
C GLU A 10 4.52 12.45 -0.33
N LYS A 11 5.64 11.75 -0.53
CA LYS A 11 6.78 12.29 -1.26
C LYS A 11 7.66 11.19 -1.80
N THR A 12 7.99 11.24 -3.08
CA THR A 12 8.99 10.37 -3.67
C THR A 12 10.37 10.96 -3.40
N THR A 13 11.27 10.15 -2.82
CA THR A 13 12.63 10.57 -2.47
C THR A 13 13.69 9.93 -3.35
N ASN A 14 13.41 8.72 -3.89
CA ASN A 14 14.33 8.01 -4.79
C ASN A 14 13.50 7.15 -5.75
N GLN A 15 13.28 7.66 -6.94
CA GLN A 15 12.44 7.01 -7.94
C GLN A 15 12.99 5.64 -8.35
N ALA A 16 14.31 5.48 -8.45
CA ALA A 16 14.91 4.20 -8.83
C ALA A 16 14.59 3.09 -7.83
N GLU A 17 14.62 3.40 -6.53
CA GLU A 17 14.26 2.44 -5.50
C GLU A 17 12.74 2.18 -5.48
N LEU A 18 11.95 3.22 -5.70
CA LEU A 18 10.51 3.08 -5.77
C LEU A 18 10.07 2.23 -6.96
N ASP A 19 10.78 2.31 -8.09
CA ASP A 19 10.49 1.50 -9.28
C ASP A 19 10.66 0.00 -9.03
N LYS A 20 11.47 -0.38 -8.06
CA LYS A 20 11.65 -1.78 -7.67
C LYS A 20 10.47 -2.29 -6.85
N TYR A 21 9.82 -1.40 -6.12
CA TYR A 21 8.73 -1.75 -5.21
C TYR A 21 7.52 -2.33 -5.94
N GLY A 22 7.07 -1.71 -7.04
CA GLY A 22 5.86 -2.11 -7.75
C GLY A 22 5.81 -3.59 -8.11
N PRO A 23 6.81 -4.11 -8.87
CA PRO A 23 6.84 -5.53 -9.21
C PRO A 23 6.94 -6.45 -7.99
N MET A 24 7.69 -6.06 -6.96
CA MET A 24 7.82 -6.85 -5.74
C MET A 24 6.50 -6.91 -4.96
N ALA A 25 5.80 -5.79 -4.86
CA ALA A 25 4.50 -5.73 -4.20
C ALA A 25 3.46 -6.58 -4.94
N GLY A 26 3.47 -6.54 -6.27
CA GLY A 26 2.59 -7.37 -7.08
C GLY A 26 2.84 -8.85 -6.86
N ALA A 27 4.10 -9.27 -6.84
CA ALA A 27 4.46 -10.66 -6.56
C ALA A 27 4.07 -11.09 -5.14
N ALA A 28 4.13 -10.19 -4.17
CA ALA A 28 3.78 -10.47 -2.79
C ALA A 28 2.28 -10.69 -2.57
N SER A 29 1.44 -10.29 -3.52
CA SER A 29 -0.01 -10.46 -3.43
C SER A 29 -0.45 -11.90 -3.70
N ALA A 30 0.37 -12.71 -4.34
CA ALA A 30 0.03 -14.09 -4.67
C ALA A 30 -0.24 -14.91 -3.42
N GLY A 31 -1.34 -15.65 -3.41
CA GLY A 31 -1.73 -16.51 -2.29
C GLY A 31 -2.41 -15.79 -1.14
N HIS A 32 -2.67 -14.49 -1.26
CA HIS A 32 -3.37 -13.72 -0.24
C HIS A 32 -4.75 -13.26 -0.75
N GLU A 33 -5.73 -13.25 0.15
CA GLU A 33 -7.08 -12.75 -0.15
C GLU A 33 -7.06 -11.22 -0.09
N LEU A 34 -6.72 -10.61 -1.21
CA LEU A 34 -6.53 -9.18 -1.32
C LEU A 34 -7.24 -8.68 -2.58
N THR A 35 -8.05 -7.66 -2.42
CA THR A 35 -8.75 -7.02 -3.54
C THR A 35 -8.31 -5.56 -3.65
N PRO A 36 -7.58 -5.19 -4.71
CA PRO A 36 -7.26 -3.78 -4.94
C PRO A 36 -8.53 -3.00 -5.29
N LEU A 37 -8.76 -1.90 -4.62
CA LEU A 37 -9.88 -1.00 -4.90
C LEU A 37 -9.43 0.28 -5.58
N VAL A 38 -8.29 0.81 -5.15
CA VAL A 38 -7.66 2.00 -5.74
C VAL A 38 -6.17 1.75 -5.85
N VAL A 39 -5.60 1.95 -7.03
CA VAL A 39 -4.15 1.84 -7.24
C VAL A 39 -3.71 3.06 -8.06
N TYR A 40 -3.34 4.10 -7.37
CA TYR A 40 -2.85 5.36 -7.95
C TYR A 40 -3.81 5.99 -8.97
N GLY A 41 -5.11 5.88 -8.70
CA GLY A 41 -6.11 6.53 -9.53
C GLY A 41 -6.03 8.06 -9.42
N LYS A 42 -6.68 8.73 -10.36
CA LYS A 42 -6.75 10.19 -10.32
C LYS A 42 -7.36 10.63 -8.98
N HIS A 43 -6.72 11.58 -8.32
CA HIS A 43 -7.16 12.04 -7.01
C HIS A 43 -7.03 13.56 -6.91
N GLU A 44 -7.71 14.11 -5.92
CA GLU A 44 -7.66 15.53 -5.58
C GLU A 44 -7.67 15.67 -4.07
N VAL A 45 -6.73 16.40 -3.51
CA VAL A 45 -6.68 16.68 -2.07
C VAL A 45 -7.59 17.87 -1.79
N LEU A 46 -8.62 17.64 -1.00
CA LEU A 46 -9.57 18.69 -0.62
C LEU A 46 -9.10 19.50 0.59
N GLU A 47 -8.43 18.81 1.52
CA GLU A 47 -7.91 19.45 2.73
C GLU A 47 -6.61 18.74 3.14
N GLY A 48 -5.65 19.51 3.58
CA GLY A 48 -4.40 19.00 4.11
C GLY A 48 -3.24 19.05 3.14
N ALA A 49 -2.16 18.38 3.49
CA ALA A 49 -0.93 18.36 2.70
C ALA A 49 -1.11 17.64 1.38
N PRO A 50 -0.33 18.00 0.35
CA PRO A 50 -0.36 17.31 -0.93
C PRO A 50 -0.03 15.82 -0.79
N THR A 51 -0.65 14.98 -1.63
CA THR A 51 -0.41 13.55 -1.70
C THR A 51 -0.12 13.19 -3.15
N GLU A 52 0.92 12.41 -3.40
CA GLU A 52 1.31 12.01 -4.75
C GLU A 52 0.50 10.84 -5.29
N GLY A 53 -0.07 10.02 -4.42
CA GLY A 53 -0.86 8.89 -4.86
C GLY A 53 -1.54 8.16 -3.72
N VAL A 54 -2.60 7.43 -4.04
CA VAL A 54 -3.41 6.70 -3.06
C VAL A 54 -3.58 5.26 -3.53
N VAL A 55 -3.41 4.32 -2.59
CA VAL A 55 -3.73 2.90 -2.81
C VAL A 55 -4.68 2.47 -1.71
N ILE A 56 -5.75 1.78 -2.10
CA ILE A 56 -6.68 1.19 -1.13
C ILE A 56 -6.85 -0.28 -1.48
N LEU A 57 -6.57 -1.14 -0.50
CA LEU A 57 -6.69 -2.58 -0.62
C LEU A 57 -7.74 -3.07 0.37
N SER A 58 -8.52 -4.07 -0.04
CA SER A 58 -9.54 -4.69 0.79
C SER A 58 -9.12 -6.12 1.16
N PHE A 59 -9.36 -6.49 2.40
CA PHE A 59 -9.10 -7.82 2.94
C PHE A 59 -10.36 -8.32 3.66
N PRO A 60 -10.56 -9.65 3.77
CA PRO A 60 -11.73 -10.18 4.48
C PRO A 60 -11.73 -9.85 5.97
N ASN A 61 -10.57 -9.72 6.59
CA ASN A 61 -10.45 -9.39 8.01
C ASN A 61 -9.06 -8.82 8.31
N ARG A 62 -8.87 -8.37 9.55
CA ARG A 62 -7.60 -7.78 10.01
C ARG A 62 -6.44 -8.77 9.95
N GLU A 63 -6.69 -10.02 10.27
CA GLU A 63 -5.64 -11.05 10.27
C GLU A 63 -5.10 -11.28 8.87
N ALA A 64 -5.97 -11.31 7.87
CA ALA A 64 -5.58 -11.44 6.47
C ALA A 64 -4.74 -10.23 6.01
N ALA A 65 -5.13 -9.03 6.41
CA ALA A 65 -4.41 -7.82 6.07
C ALA A 65 -3.00 -7.80 6.67
N LEU A 66 -2.89 -8.10 7.96
CA LEU A 66 -1.60 -8.14 8.63
C LEU A 66 -0.75 -9.33 8.17
N GLY A 67 -1.37 -10.45 7.83
CA GLY A 67 -0.67 -11.60 7.28
C GLY A 67 0.02 -11.25 5.96
N TRP A 68 -0.66 -10.51 5.09
CA TRP A 68 -0.06 -10.01 3.87
C TRP A 68 1.03 -8.97 4.16
N TYR A 69 0.73 -7.98 4.99
CA TYR A 69 1.64 -6.87 5.29
C TYR A 69 2.96 -7.36 5.89
N ASN A 70 2.89 -8.39 6.74
CA ASN A 70 4.05 -8.95 7.43
C ASN A 70 4.62 -10.19 6.74
N SER A 71 4.10 -10.58 5.56
CA SER A 71 4.64 -11.72 4.81
C SER A 71 6.08 -11.45 4.38
N PRO A 72 6.90 -12.50 4.20
CA PRO A 72 8.29 -12.33 3.78
C PRO A 72 8.44 -11.55 2.48
N LEU A 73 7.60 -11.84 1.49
CA LEU A 73 7.68 -11.16 0.19
C LEU A 73 7.30 -9.69 0.29
N TYR A 74 6.22 -9.36 1.04
CA TYR A 74 5.85 -7.95 1.17
C TYR A 74 6.83 -7.19 2.07
N THR A 75 7.39 -7.84 3.09
CA THR A 75 8.42 -7.22 3.93
C THR A 75 9.63 -6.82 3.09
N ALA A 76 10.06 -7.68 2.16
CA ALA A 76 11.14 -7.35 1.23
C ALA A 76 10.75 -6.19 0.29
N ALA A 77 9.54 -6.20 -0.25
CA ALA A 77 9.03 -5.12 -1.10
C ALA A 77 8.97 -3.80 -0.33
N ARG A 78 8.49 -3.84 0.90
CA ARG A 78 8.34 -2.68 1.77
C ARG A 78 9.66 -1.96 2.04
N GLU A 79 10.78 -2.69 2.11
CA GLU A 79 12.10 -2.11 2.25
C GLU A 79 12.44 -1.16 1.08
N GLN A 80 12.06 -1.54 -0.15
CA GLN A 80 12.28 -0.70 -1.31
C GLN A 80 11.37 0.54 -1.27
N ARG A 81 10.14 0.37 -0.78
CA ARG A 81 9.22 1.49 -0.60
C ARG A 81 9.76 2.51 0.40
N PHE A 82 10.34 2.04 1.52
CA PHE A 82 10.96 2.93 2.52
C PHE A 82 12.13 3.71 1.95
N LYS A 83 12.92 3.09 1.08
CA LYS A 83 14.06 3.76 0.43
C LYS A 83 13.62 4.73 -0.66
N GLY A 84 12.46 4.51 -1.25
CA GLY A 84 12.02 5.25 -2.42
C GLY A 84 11.06 6.39 -2.15
N ALA A 85 10.34 6.36 -1.04
CA ALA A 85 9.31 7.36 -0.78
C ALA A 85 8.89 7.40 0.69
N GLU A 86 8.29 8.53 1.05
CA GLU A 86 7.61 8.69 2.34
C GLU A 86 6.13 8.37 2.13
N TYR A 87 5.63 7.36 2.83
CA TYR A 87 4.24 6.94 2.80
C TYR A 87 3.62 7.00 4.18
N ARG A 88 2.29 7.12 4.17
CA ARG A 88 1.49 6.76 5.34
C ARG A 88 0.74 5.49 4.99
N ALA A 89 0.68 4.57 5.93
CA ALA A 89 -0.07 3.32 5.78
C ALA A 89 -1.01 3.18 6.98
N ILE A 90 -2.28 2.98 6.71
CA ILE A 90 -3.33 2.90 7.74
C ILE A 90 -4.13 1.64 7.50
N ILE A 91 -4.39 0.91 8.59
CA ILE A 91 -5.32 -0.21 8.56
C ILE A 91 -6.59 0.24 9.29
N VAL A 92 -7.75 -0.01 8.68
CA VAL A 92 -9.03 0.42 9.25
C VAL A 92 -10.10 -0.62 8.93
N GLU A 93 -10.96 -0.90 9.90
CA GLU A 93 -12.06 -1.81 9.72
C GLU A 93 -13.25 -1.10 9.08
N GLY A 94 -13.89 -1.78 8.12
CA GLY A 94 -15.11 -1.31 7.49
C GLY A 94 -16.35 -1.57 8.36
N ILE A 95 -17.48 -1.20 7.83
CA ILE A 95 -18.77 -1.40 8.48
C ILE A 95 -19.40 -2.74 8.13
#